data_cd6936d2fb4b9654c602424687c3a274
#
_entry.id   cd6936d2fb4b9654c602424687c3a274
#
_cell.length_a   1.000
_cell.length_b   1.000
_cell.length_c   1.000
_cell.angle_alpha   90.00
_cell.angle_beta   90.00
_cell.angle_gamma   90.00
#
_symmetry.space_group_name_H-M   'P 1'
#
loop_
_entity.id
_entity.type
_entity.pdbx_description
1 polymer ?
#
loop_
_entity_poly.entity_id
_entity_poly.type
_entity_poly.pdbx_seq_one_letter_code
_entity_poly.pdbx_strand_id
1 'polypeptide(L)'
;EELRKKAEGPIHITEDGFNRMKEKLARLKLALLDYIVKTQRDAAFGDRSDNAEYKDAKSRLTRTHWQILSIQDQIKRAVIISSGQNTSGSVQLGSTVILYPYDISSTEGQARKSRKTYQILGAHETNPAMGRISFQSPLGAALMNHKKGDTVTIQTPTGSRKYLIMEIK
;
A
#
# COMPACT_ATOMS: atom_id res chain seq x y z
N GLU A 1 4.84 22.58 -7.05
CA GLU A 1 4.63 21.98 -8.39
C GLU A 1 5.23 20.57 -8.51
N GLU A 2 6.44 20.33 -8.03
CA GLU A 2 7.07 18.97 -8.05
C GLU A 2 6.32 17.93 -7.22
N LEU A 3 5.80 18.29 -6.05
CA LEU A 3 4.98 17.41 -5.22
C LEU A 3 3.64 17.05 -5.89
N ARG A 4 3.07 17.97 -6.67
CA ARG A 4 1.86 17.73 -7.46
C ARG A 4 2.14 16.78 -8.62
N LYS A 5 3.23 16.98 -9.37
CA LYS A 5 3.67 16.07 -10.45
C LYS A 5 3.98 14.67 -9.96
N LYS A 6 4.53 14.52 -8.73
CA LYS A 6 4.79 13.22 -8.09
C LYS A 6 3.50 12.49 -7.71
N ALA A 7 2.42 13.23 -7.44
CA ALA A 7 1.09 12.68 -7.18
C ALA A 7 0.33 12.29 -8.47
N GLU A 8 0.76 12.77 -9.64
CA GLU A 8 0.10 12.55 -10.95
C GLU A 8 0.68 11.36 -11.74
N GLY A 9 1.72 10.70 -11.24
CA GLY A 9 2.38 9.56 -11.90
C GLY A 9 1.54 8.28 -11.91
N PRO A 10 1.95 7.27 -12.72
CA PRO A 10 1.30 5.98 -12.77
C PRO A 10 1.35 5.28 -11.40
N ILE A 11 0.27 4.59 -11.05
CA ILE A 11 0.14 3.82 -9.82
C ILE A 11 0.34 2.35 -10.16
N HIS A 12 1.50 1.82 -9.82
CA HIS A 12 1.78 0.40 -9.99
C HIS A 12 1.05 -0.41 -8.92
N ILE A 13 0.20 -1.35 -9.34
CA ILE A 13 -0.67 -2.12 -8.46
C ILE A 13 -0.82 -3.55 -8.99
N THR A 14 -0.96 -4.52 -8.10
CA THR A 14 -1.27 -5.90 -8.49
C THR A 14 -2.72 -6.01 -8.93
N GLU A 15 -3.06 -7.08 -9.67
CA GLU A 15 -4.45 -7.36 -10.06
C GLU A 15 -5.37 -7.47 -8.84
N ASP A 16 -4.91 -8.17 -7.79
CA ASP A 16 -5.64 -8.29 -6.53
C ASP A 16 -5.85 -6.93 -5.85
N GLY A 17 -4.82 -6.08 -5.85
CA GLY A 17 -4.91 -4.73 -5.30
C GLY A 17 -5.89 -3.86 -6.07
N PHE A 18 -5.88 -3.97 -7.39
CA PHE A 18 -6.81 -3.27 -8.27
C PHE A 18 -8.27 -3.71 -8.03
N ASN A 19 -8.51 -5.01 -7.87
CA ASN A 19 -9.84 -5.54 -7.57
C ASN A 19 -10.34 -5.07 -6.19
N ARG A 20 -9.49 -5.13 -5.16
CA ARG A 20 -9.82 -4.56 -3.84
C ARG A 20 -10.17 -3.06 -3.90
N MET A 21 -9.47 -2.31 -4.76
CA MET A 21 -9.75 -0.88 -4.95
C MET A 21 -11.12 -0.65 -5.61
N LYS A 22 -11.49 -1.46 -6.61
CA LYS A 22 -12.83 -1.44 -7.22
C LYS A 22 -13.94 -1.79 -6.22
N GLU A 23 -13.73 -2.82 -5.40
CA GLU A 23 -14.67 -3.21 -4.35
C GLU A 23 -14.86 -2.09 -3.31
N LYS A 24 -13.75 -1.45 -2.90
CA LYS A 24 -13.81 -0.31 -1.98
C LYS A 24 -14.60 0.84 -2.60
N LEU A 25 -14.38 1.13 -3.89
CA LEU A 25 -15.15 2.16 -4.61
C LEU A 25 -16.64 1.84 -4.63
N ALA A 26 -17.02 0.59 -4.91
CA ALA A 26 -18.40 0.15 -4.93
C ALA A 26 -19.06 0.32 -3.54
N ARG A 27 -18.38 -0.10 -2.48
CA ARG A 27 -18.87 0.08 -1.09
C ARG A 27 -19.06 1.55 -0.72
N LEU A 28 -18.11 2.41 -1.10
CA LEU A 28 -18.22 3.85 -0.82
C LEU A 28 -19.36 4.51 -1.59
N LYS A 29 -19.62 4.08 -2.83
CA LYS A 29 -20.77 4.58 -3.61
C LYS A 29 -22.10 4.21 -2.96
N LEU A 30 -22.24 2.99 -2.45
CA LEU A 30 -23.44 2.58 -1.70
C LEU A 30 -23.59 3.39 -0.41
N ALA A 31 -22.52 3.54 0.37
CA ALA A 31 -22.54 4.35 1.59
C ALA A 31 -22.88 5.82 1.32
N LEU A 32 -22.46 6.36 0.17
CA LEU A 32 -22.80 7.73 -0.23
C LEU A 32 -24.31 7.90 -0.41
N LEU A 33 -24.99 6.94 -1.01
CA LEU A 33 -26.45 6.97 -1.17
C LEU A 33 -27.16 7.01 0.18
N ASP A 34 -26.73 6.18 1.13
CA ASP A 34 -27.28 6.17 2.50
C ASP A 34 -27.05 7.51 3.21
N TYR A 35 -25.86 8.11 3.06
CA TYR A 35 -25.58 9.42 3.65
C TYR A 35 -26.38 10.55 3.01
N ILE A 36 -26.68 10.49 1.71
CA ILE A 36 -27.56 11.46 1.04
C ILE A 36 -28.97 11.40 1.65
N VAL A 37 -29.55 10.19 1.74
CA VAL A 37 -30.89 9.99 2.31
C VAL A 37 -30.93 10.47 3.78
N LYS A 38 -29.93 10.09 4.58
CA LYS A 38 -29.82 10.53 5.97
C LYS A 38 -29.73 12.05 6.09
N THR A 39 -28.86 12.68 5.30
CA THR A 39 -28.70 14.14 5.33
C THR A 39 -29.99 14.88 4.94
N GLN A 40 -30.72 14.36 3.96
CA GLN A 40 -32.01 14.92 3.54
C GLN A 40 -33.06 14.82 4.66
N ARG A 41 -33.14 13.66 5.32
CA ARG A 41 -34.03 13.43 6.44
C ARG A 41 -33.71 14.36 7.62
N ASP A 42 -32.43 14.41 8.01
CA ASP A 42 -31.99 15.20 9.17
C ASP A 42 -32.14 16.71 8.90
N ALA A 43 -32.05 17.13 7.63
CA ALA A 43 -32.32 18.52 7.23
C ALA A 43 -33.80 18.92 7.32
N ALA A 44 -34.72 17.97 7.37
CA ALA A 44 -36.16 18.24 7.53
C ALA A 44 -36.57 18.43 9.00
N PHE A 45 -35.73 18.05 9.97
CA PHE A 45 -35.98 18.16 11.39
C PHE A 45 -35.24 19.36 12.01
N GLY A 46 -35.90 20.52 12.08
CA GLY A 46 -35.46 21.70 12.86
C GLY A 46 -34.46 22.64 12.18
N ASP A 47 -33.91 23.55 12.98
CA ASP A 47 -32.91 24.51 12.50
C ASP A 47 -31.59 23.83 12.16
N ARG A 48 -31.18 23.94 10.90
CA ARG A 48 -29.96 23.32 10.36
C ARG A 48 -28.69 23.85 11.02
N SER A 49 -28.72 25.07 11.57
CA SER A 49 -27.55 25.70 12.17
C SER A 49 -27.13 25.06 13.50
N ASP A 50 -28.09 24.50 14.25
CA ASP A 50 -27.86 23.91 15.55
C ASP A 50 -28.04 22.38 15.62
N ASN A 51 -28.40 21.78 14.47
CA ASN A 51 -28.61 20.32 14.37
C ASN A 51 -27.26 19.59 14.22
N ALA A 52 -26.75 19.01 15.31
CA ALA A 52 -25.49 18.27 15.34
C ALA A 52 -25.52 17.03 14.42
N GLU A 53 -26.67 16.34 14.31
CA GLU A 53 -26.84 15.16 13.45
C GLU A 53 -26.72 15.52 11.97
N TYR A 54 -27.31 16.63 11.56
CA TYR A 54 -27.19 17.15 10.20
C TYR A 54 -25.74 17.51 9.87
N LYS A 55 -25.01 18.19 10.79
CA LYS A 55 -23.60 18.54 10.59
C LYS A 55 -22.73 17.29 10.44
N ASP A 56 -22.94 16.26 11.27
CA ASP A 56 -22.21 14.99 11.16
C ASP A 56 -22.52 14.26 9.85
N ALA A 57 -23.78 14.12 9.48
CA ALA A 57 -24.21 13.49 8.23
C ALA A 57 -23.61 14.21 7.00
N LYS A 58 -23.64 15.55 6.98
CA LYS A 58 -23.03 16.36 5.93
C LYS A 58 -21.50 16.18 5.87
N SER A 59 -20.84 16.12 7.01
CA SER A 59 -19.40 15.88 7.09
C SER A 59 -19.02 14.50 6.52
N ARG A 60 -19.76 13.45 6.89
CA ARG A 60 -19.58 12.08 6.36
C ARG A 60 -19.81 12.02 4.85
N LEU A 61 -20.87 12.65 4.37
CA LEU A 61 -21.18 12.73 2.94
C LEU A 61 -20.03 13.38 2.17
N THR A 62 -19.55 14.53 2.61
CA THR A 62 -18.45 15.24 1.98
C THR A 62 -17.17 14.42 1.98
N ARG A 63 -16.80 13.81 3.11
CA ARG A 63 -15.62 12.94 3.22
C ARG A 63 -15.69 11.75 2.29
N THR A 64 -16.87 11.07 2.24
CA THR A 64 -17.08 9.91 1.37
C THR A 64 -16.99 10.30 -0.09
N HIS A 65 -17.55 11.45 -0.47
CA HIS A 65 -17.44 11.98 -1.84
C HIS A 65 -15.97 12.19 -2.26
N TRP A 66 -15.16 12.83 -1.40
CA TRP A 66 -13.74 13.02 -1.68
C TRP A 66 -12.97 11.69 -1.77
N GLN A 67 -13.31 10.70 -0.94
CA GLN A 67 -12.72 9.37 -1.02
C GLN A 67 -13.05 8.67 -2.35
N ILE A 68 -14.29 8.80 -2.84
CA ILE A 68 -14.71 8.26 -4.14
C ILE A 68 -13.90 8.90 -5.27
N LEU A 69 -13.80 10.23 -5.30
CA LEU A 69 -13.02 10.95 -6.33
C LEU A 69 -11.55 10.52 -6.32
N SER A 70 -10.96 10.41 -5.13
CA SER A 70 -9.57 9.98 -4.97
C SER A 70 -9.34 8.55 -5.50
N ILE A 71 -10.23 7.61 -5.15
CA ILE A 71 -10.11 6.21 -5.63
C ILE A 71 -10.35 6.12 -7.13
N GLN A 72 -11.29 6.87 -7.68
CA GLN A 72 -11.53 6.92 -9.12
C GLN A 72 -10.30 7.42 -9.89
N ASP A 73 -9.63 8.46 -9.38
CA ASP A 73 -8.40 8.95 -9.96
C ASP A 73 -7.29 7.90 -9.89
N GLN A 74 -7.13 7.24 -8.74
CA GLN A 74 -6.16 6.15 -8.57
C GLN A 74 -6.42 4.99 -9.55
N ILE A 75 -7.66 4.59 -9.75
CA ILE A 75 -8.05 3.55 -10.71
C ILE A 75 -7.71 3.96 -12.16
N LYS A 76 -7.93 5.22 -12.52
CA LYS A 76 -7.59 5.74 -13.85
C LYS A 76 -6.09 5.70 -14.14
N ARG A 77 -5.26 5.90 -13.11
CA ARG A 77 -3.79 5.92 -13.22
C ARG A 77 -3.16 4.57 -12.91
N ALA A 78 -3.96 3.55 -12.61
CA ALA A 78 -3.47 2.23 -12.24
C ALA A 78 -2.80 1.52 -13.43
N VAL A 79 -1.58 1.04 -13.19
CA VAL A 79 -0.83 0.15 -14.09
C VAL A 79 -0.70 -1.19 -13.38
N ILE A 80 -1.33 -2.21 -13.96
CA ILE A 80 -1.33 -3.56 -13.38
C ILE A 80 0.06 -4.16 -13.57
N ILE A 81 0.64 -4.65 -12.48
CA ILE A 81 1.90 -5.36 -12.44
C ILE A 81 1.68 -6.85 -12.17
N SER A 82 2.46 -7.70 -12.85
CA SER A 82 2.47 -9.13 -12.56
C SER A 82 3.11 -9.37 -11.18
N SER A 83 2.47 -10.16 -10.33
CA SER A 83 3.05 -10.61 -9.06
C SER A 83 3.34 -12.11 -9.14
N GLY A 84 4.51 -12.52 -8.63
CA GLY A 84 4.81 -13.94 -8.38
C GLY A 84 5.51 -14.70 -9.51
N GLN A 85 5.85 -14.09 -10.64
CA GLN A 85 6.71 -14.72 -11.65
C GLN A 85 7.90 -13.81 -11.97
N ASN A 86 8.97 -13.96 -11.21
CA ASN A 86 10.21 -13.27 -11.49
C ASN A 86 11.10 -14.12 -12.41
N THR A 87 11.02 -13.88 -13.72
CA THR A 87 11.84 -14.55 -14.73
C THR A 87 13.21 -13.87 -14.91
N SER A 88 13.43 -12.68 -14.37
CA SER A 88 14.67 -11.91 -14.56
C SER A 88 15.79 -12.30 -13.61
N GLY A 89 15.49 -13.06 -12.54
CA GLY A 89 16.46 -13.43 -11.50
C GLY A 89 16.92 -12.27 -10.61
N SER A 90 16.40 -11.05 -10.83
CA SER A 90 16.64 -9.87 -9.99
C SER A 90 15.35 -9.38 -9.36
N VAL A 91 15.46 -8.72 -8.21
CA VAL A 91 14.30 -8.17 -7.49
C VAL A 91 13.66 -7.07 -8.30
N GLN A 92 12.39 -7.24 -8.62
CA GLN A 92 11.55 -6.30 -9.35
C GLN A 92 10.28 -5.97 -8.59
N LEU A 93 9.54 -4.98 -9.07
CA LEU A 93 8.21 -4.68 -8.57
C LEU A 93 7.29 -5.91 -8.78
N GLY A 94 6.59 -6.35 -7.73
CA GLY A 94 5.80 -7.58 -7.72
C GLY A 94 6.53 -8.79 -7.13
N SER A 95 7.86 -8.75 -7.03
CA SER A 95 8.66 -9.87 -6.51
C SER A 95 8.42 -10.12 -5.03
N THR A 96 8.45 -11.39 -4.65
CA THR A 96 8.51 -11.83 -3.25
C THR A 96 9.94 -12.24 -2.93
N VAL A 97 10.51 -11.63 -1.90
CA VAL A 97 11.91 -11.81 -1.50
C VAL A 97 11.98 -12.44 -0.12
N ILE A 98 12.82 -13.46 0.03
CA ILE A 98 13.11 -14.09 1.32
C ILE A 98 14.48 -13.60 1.78
N LEU A 99 14.49 -12.94 2.94
CA LEU A 99 15.68 -12.34 3.53
C LEU A 99 16.08 -13.05 4.82
N TYR A 100 17.37 -13.17 5.01
CA TYR A 100 17.97 -13.49 6.30
C TYR A 100 18.75 -12.29 6.85
N PRO A 101 18.61 -11.94 8.13
CA PRO A 101 19.53 -11.01 8.77
C PRO A 101 20.97 -11.55 8.63
N TYR A 102 21.86 -10.74 8.09
CA TYR A 102 23.27 -11.08 7.97
C TYR A 102 23.97 -10.65 9.26
N ASP A 103 24.06 -11.57 10.21
CA ASP A 103 24.80 -11.38 11.44
C ASP A 103 25.99 -12.33 11.42
N ILE A 104 27.22 -11.78 11.50
CA ILE A 104 28.46 -12.52 11.44
C ILE A 104 28.60 -13.50 12.66
N SER A 105 27.84 -13.23 13.73
CA SER A 105 27.81 -14.05 14.95
C SER A 105 26.79 -15.18 14.94
N SER A 106 25.89 -15.22 13.93
CA SER A 106 24.80 -16.18 13.88
C SER A 106 25.25 -17.50 13.25
N THR A 107 25.09 -18.61 13.97
CA THR A 107 25.17 -19.96 13.37
C THR A 107 24.02 -20.15 12.36
N GLU A 108 24.24 -20.96 11.30
CA GLU A 108 23.26 -21.21 10.25
C GLU A 108 21.86 -21.59 10.77
N GLY A 109 21.77 -22.26 11.91
CA GLY A 109 20.51 -22.64 12.54
C GLY A 109 19.72 -21.46 13.13
N GLN A 110 20.39 -20.41 13.60
CA GLN A 110 19.75 -19.20 14.13
C GLN A 110 19.31 -18.26 12.99
N ALA A 111 20.09 -18.16 11.93
CA ALA A 111 19.74 -17.41 10.73
C ALA A 111 18.43 -17.92 10.10
N ARG A 112 18.23 -19.25 10.03
CA ARG A 112 17.01 -19.86 9.51
C ARG A 112 15.74 -19.53 10.32
N LYS A 113 15.85 -19.36 11.64
CA LYS A 113 14.73 -18.97 12.51
C LYS A 113 14.30 -17.50 12.33
N SER A 114 15.18 -16.67 11.80
CA SER A 114 14.92 -15.23 11.60
C SER A 114 14.51 -14.86 10.17
N ARG A 115 14.08 -15.86 9.37
CA ARG A 115 13.60 -15.65 7.99
C ARG A 115 12.49 -14.63 7.92
N LYS A 116 12.65 -13.63 7.05
CA LYS A 116 11.63 -12.64 6.75
C LYS A 116 11.27 -12.69 5.29
N THR A 117 9.96 -12.71 5.00
CA THR A 117 9.45 -12.69 3.64
C THR A 117 8.81 -11.34 3.38
N TYR A 118 9.20 -10.70 2.30
CA TYR A 118 8.65 -9.43 1.86
C TYR A 118 8.20 -9.49 0.41
N GLN A 119 7.03 -8.93 0.14
CA GLN A 119 6.54 -8.70 -1.21
C GLN A 119 6.71 -7.21 -1.54
N ILE A 120 7.36 -6.90 -2.67
CA ILE A 120 7.66 -5.53 -3.08
C ILE A 120 6.54 -5.04 -4.00
N LEU A 121 5.80 -4.06 -3.55
CA LEU A 121 4.58 -3.56 -4.19
C LEU A 121 4.61 -2.04 -4.38
N GLY A 122 3.57 -1.52 -5.03
CA GLY A 122 3.29 -0.10 -5.07
C GLY A 122 2.89 0.46 -3.70
N ALA A 123 2.98 1.79 -3.52
CA ALA A 123 2.72 2.44 -2.24
C ALA A 123 1.27 2.22 -1.72
N HIS A 124 0.31 2.01 -2.62
CA HIS A 124 -1.11 1.85 -2.28
C HIS A 124 -1.49 0.44 -1.78
N GLU A 125 -0.58 -0.54 -1.87
CA GLU A 125 -0.82 -1.92 -1.44
C GLU A 125 0.01 -2.33 -0.22
N THR A 126 0.70 -1.39 0.39
CA THR A 126 1.57 -1.66 1.53
C THR A 126 0.79 -2.17 2.74
N ASN A 127 1.29 -3.26 3.32
CA ASN A 127 0.84 -3.79 4.60
C ASN A 127 2.04 -4.44 5.30
N PRO A 128 2.82 -3.68 6.08
CA PRO A 128 4.03 -4.19 6.73
C PRO A 128 3.80 -5.38 7.65
N ALA A 129 2.61 -5.46 8.28
CA ALA A 129 2.24 -6.59 9.13
C ALA A 129 2.14 -7.92 8.36
N MET A 130 1.81 -7.84 7.06
CA MET A 130 1.76 -8.98 6.14
C MET A 130 3.01 -9.11 5.26
N GLY A 131 4.08 -8.36 5.56
CA GLY A 131 5.30 -8.35 4.74
C GLY A 131 5.15 -7.65 3.38
N ARG A 132 4.11 -6.86 3.15
CA ARG A 132 3.92 -6.09 1.92
C ARG A 132 4.54 -4.71 2.07
N ILE A 133 5.63 -4.45 1.35
CA ILE A 133 6.41 -3.22 1.46
C ILE A 133 6.41 -2.46 0.13
N SER A 134 6.49 -1.12 0.24
CA SER A 134 6.64 -0.27 -0.94
C SER A 134 8.04 -0.40 -1.53
N PHE A 135 8.15 -0.44 -2.86
CA PHE A 135 9.43 -0.31 -3.56
C PHE A 135 10.13 1.04 -3.25
N GLN A 136 9.38 2.05 -2.83
CA GLN A 136 9.91 3.36 -2.42
C GLN A 136 10.33 3.40 -0.94
N SER A 137 10.00 2.39 -0.14
CA SER A 137 10.46 2.30 1.25
C SER A 137 11.98 2.06 1.31
N PRO A 138 12.67 2.44 2.41
CA PRO A 138 14.12 2.21 2.53
C PRO A 138 14.53 0.76 2.28
N LEU A 139 13.75 -0.21 2.78
CA LEU A 139 13.98 -1.63 2.54
C LEU A 139 13.68 -2.02 1.09
N GLY A 140 12.53 -1.60 0.55
CA GLY A 140 12.15 -1.92 -0.83
C GLY A 140 13.14 -1.33 -1.83
N ALA A 141 13.51 -0.06 -1.68
CA ALA A 141 14.48 0.60 -2.55
C ALA A 141 15.88 -0.07 -2.50
N ALA A 142 16.31 -0.49 -1.31
CA ALA A 142 17.59 -1.19 -1.16
C ALA A 142 17.57 -2.60 -1.80
N LEU A 143 16.40 -3.23 -1.93
CA LEU A 143 16.29 -4.57 -2.52
C LEU A 143 16.17 -4.56 -4.04
N MET A 144 15.66 -3.46 -4.64
CA MET A 144 15.44 -3.37 -6.08
C MET A 144 16.70 -3.66 -6.89
N ASN A 145 16.56 -4.41 -7.97
CA ASN A 145 17.59 -4.81 -8.91
C ASN A 145 18.69 -5.77 -8.35
N HIS A 146 18.65 -6.10 -7.05
CA HIS A 146 19.56 -7.10 -6.47
C HIS A 146 19.16 -8.52 -6.86
N LYS A 147 20.12 -9.45 -6.79
CA LYS A 147 19.95 -10.85 -7.15
C LYS A 147 19.98 -11.75 -5.91
N LYS A 148 19.55 -13.01 -6.10
CA LYS A 148 19.75 -14.05 -5.10
C LYS A 148 21.25 -14.19 -4.75
N GLY A 149 21.56 -14.21 -3.46
CA GLY A 149 22.93 -14.25 -2.93
C GLY A 149 23.52 -12.87 -2.60
N ASP A 150 22.89 -11.78 -3.03
CA ASP A 150 23.36 -10.44 -2.71
C ASP A 150 23.07 -10.09 -1.24
N THR A 151 23.95 -9.25 -0.68
CA THR A 151 23.76 -8.68 0.65
C THR A 151 23.37 -7.21 0.51
N VAL A 152 22.27 -6.81 1.13
CA VAL A 152 21.81 -5.43 1.17
C VAL A 152 21.94 -4.83 2.56
N THR A 153 22.32 -3.56 2.62
CA THR A 153 22.46 -2.83 3.88
C THR A 153 21.37 -1.76 3.95
N ILE A 154 20.64 -1.73 5.06
CA ILE A 154 19.55 -0.81 5.28
C ILE A 154 19.86 0.05 6.49
N GLN A 155 19.72 1.36 6.35
CA GLN A 155 19.77 2.29 7.45
C GLN A 155 18.43 2.31 8.18
N THR A 156 18.45 2.00 9.46
CA THR A 156 17.27 2.11 10.34
C THR A 156 17.56 3.11 11.45
N PRO A 157 16.53 3.67 12.11
CA PRO A 157 16.75 4.58 13.26
C PRO A 157 17.58 3.95 14.39
N THR A 158 17.60 2.61 14.47
CA THR A 158 18.35 1.84 15.47
C THR A 158 19.72 1.38 14.98
N GLY A 159 20.17 1.84 13.80
CA GLY A 159 21.47 1.48 13.21
C GLY A 159 21.34 0.79 11.85
N SER A 160 22.49 0.45 11.28
CA SER A 160 22.60 -0.25 9.99
C SER A 160 22.33 -1.74 10.18
N ARG A 161 21.47 -2.30 9.33
CA ARG A 161 21.19 -3.74 9.30
C ARG A 161 21.50 -4.33 7.94
N LYS A 162 22.18 -5.46 7.92
CA LYS A 162 22.49 -6.21 6.70
C LYS A 162 21.55 -7.39 6.56
N TYR A 163 21.14 -7.66 5.31
CA TYR A 163 20.28 -8.79 4.95
C TYR A 163 20.85 -9.51 3.73
N LEU A 164 20.81 -10.83 3.76
CA LEU A 164 21.16 -11.69 2.63
C LEU A 164 19.88 -12.08 1.89
N ILE A 165 19.87 -11.95 0.56
CA ILE A 165 18.76 -12.36 -0.31
C ILE A 165 18.91 -13.85 -0.59
N MET A 166 18.02 -14.67 -0.04
CA MET A 166 18.10 -16.13 -0.22
C MET A 166 17.28 -16.62 -1.39
N GLU A 167 16.15 -16.00 -1.64
CA GLU A 167 15.23 -16.43 -2.69
C GLU A 167 14.45 -15.24 -3.23
N ILE A 168 14.19 -15.27 -4.52
CA ILE A 168 13.34 -14.30 -5.23
C ILE A 168 12.29 -15.11 -6.01
N LYS A 169 11.02 -14.75 -5.81
CA LYS A 169 9.87 -15.35 -6.50
C LYS A 169 9.09 -14.29 -7.25
#